data_c8e4d0af797bdcef4abe6d99e301169f
#
_entry.id   c8e4d0af797bdcef4abe6d99e301169f
#
_cell.length_a   1.000
_cell.length_b   1.000
_cell.length_c   1.000
_cell.angle_alpha   90.00
_cell.angle_beta   90.00
_cell.angle_gamma   90.00
#
_symmetry.space_group_name_H-M   'P 1'
#
loop_
_entity.id
_entity.type
_entity.pdbx_description
1 polymer ?
#
loop_
_entity_poly.entity_id
_entity_poly.type
_entity_poly.pdbx_seq_one_letter_code
_entity_poly.pdbx_strand_id
1 'polypeptide(L)'
;MVGFKLQDAKLDYVTAIFEVEVDNPYPESLPLVSLSYNLTSDANMFLSAAAITLTTVPANSKEVFVLQDKIIYERLLRALNGKAGLTIPYEADLRLWVDAPDAGLVKLPLKSAGQLVLPEAPEVAVGEKVYHALDVIFVPTPQDVVEKMLELAEVKKDDLVYDLGCGDGRIVVTAAKKYGCKAVGYDVDPERIKESLENVEKYKVGDLVTIQQKDIFTLDLSQANVITLYLLPSLNVKLIPQLEKLKPGSRIISHDFAMEGVKPDKVVTLTSEHDNTEHTIYLWTAPLNKEPGTPGIQ
;
A
#
# COMPACT_ATOMS: atom_id res chain seq x y z
N MET A 1 16.34 9.05 -20.69
CA MET A 1 15.16 9.62 -20.00
C MET A 1 15.49 11.06 -19.68
N VAL A 2 14.69 12.01 -20.13
CA VAL A 2 14.92 13.45 -19.97
C VAL A 2 14.06 14.05 -18.86
N GLY A 3 12.98 13.39 -18.47
CA GLY A 3 12.11 13.84 -17.39
C GLY A 3 11.41 12.68 -16.68
N PHE A 4 11.21 12.85 -15.37
CA PHE A 4 10.33 12.03 -14.58
C PHE A 4 9.63 12.91 -13.55
N LYS A 5 8.32 12.89 -13.53
CA LYS A 5 7.52 13.65 -12.57
C LYS A 5 6.32 12.85 -12.10
N LEU A 6 5.83 13.20 -10.91
CA LEU A 6 4.61 12.68 -10.34
C LEU A 6 3.53 13.76 -10.39
N GLN A 7 2.31 13.36 -10.72
CA GLN A 7 1.14 14.25 -10.73
C GLN A 7 -0.12 13.46 -10.39
N ASP A 8 -1.23 14.16 -10.18
CA ASP A 8 -2.55 13.56 -9.95
C ASP A 8 -2.54 12.53 -8.82
N ALA A 9 -2.01 12.93 -7.64
CA ALA A 9 -2.06 12.10 -6.45
C ALA A 9 -3.51 11.76 -6.10
N LYS A 10 -3.81 10.48 -5.99
CA LYS A 10 -5.07 9.92 -5.52
C LYS A 10 -4.82 9.23 -4.18
N LEU A 11 -5.85 8.65 -3.58
CA LEU A 11 -5.72 7.96 -2.29
C LEU A 11 -4.89 6.68 -2.37
N ASP A 12 -4.91 5.98 -3.50
CA ASP A 12 -4.31 4.67 -3.71
C ASP A 12 -3.12 4.65 -4.67
N TYR A 13 -2.95 5.70 -5.48
CA TYR A 13 -1.85 5.81 -6.43
C TYR A 13 -1.48 7.25 -6.73
N VAL A 14 -0.29 7.42 -7.30
CA VAL A 14 0.16 8.65 -7.96
C VAL A 14 0.49 8.35 -9.40
N THR A 15 0.15 9.27 -10.30
CA THR A 15 0.48 9.13 -11.71
C THR A 15 1.94 9.51 -11.97
N ALA A 16 2.69 8.56 -12.50
CA ALA A 16 4.07 8.75 -12.96
C ALA A 16 4.08 9.12 -14.43
N ILE A 17 4.80 10.17 -14.78
CA ILE A 17 5.02 10.60 -16.16
C ILE A 17 6.51 10.53 -16.46
N PHE A 18 6.85 9.77 -17.49
CA PHE A 18 8.21 9.61 -17.98
C PHE A 18 8.34 10.27 -19.35
N GLU A 19 9.36 11.06 -19.52
CA GLU A 19 9.74 11.64 -20.78
C GLU A 19 11.02 10.96 -21.28
N VAL A 20 10.92 10.22 -22.38
CA VAL A 20 12.03 9.49 -23.00
C VAL A 20 12.34 10.13 -24.34
N GLU A 21 13.46 10.83 -24.44
CA GLU A 21 13.96 11.32 -25.72
C GLU A 21 14.71 10.21 -26.45
N VAL A 22 14.33 9.95 -27.68
CA VAL A 22 15.02 9.05 -28.60
C VAL A 22 15.62 9.88 -29.72
N ASP A 23 16.94 9.82 -29.85
CA ASP A 23 17.72 10.48 -30.91
C ASP A 23 18.00 9.45 -32.01
N ASN A 24 17.50 9.73 -33.22
CA ASN A 24 17.80 8.94 -34.41
C ASN A 24 18.79 9.67 -35.31
N PRO A 25 20.08 9.44 -35.19
CA PRO A 25 21.09 10.08 -36.03
C PRO A 25 21.22 9.47 -37.43
N TYR A 26 20.46 8.40 -37.70
CA TYR A 26 20.57 7.68 -38.98
C TYR A 26 19.73 8.33 -40.08
N PRO A 27 20.14 8.16 -41.36
CA PRO A 27 19.41 8.74 -42.51
C PRO A 27 18.10 8.02 -42.82
N GLU A 28 17.78 6.98 -42.08
CA GLU A 28 16.55 6.19 -42.21
C GLU A 28 15.69 6.30 -40.96
N SER A 29 14.39 6.08 -41.11
CA SER A 29 13.46 6.11 -39.99
C SER A 29 13.69 4.89 -39.06
N LEU A 30 13.61 5.11 -37.75
CA LEU A 30 13.83 4.10 -36.73
C LEU A 30 12.51 3.66 -36.10
N PRO A 31 11.98 2.47 -36.45
CA PRO A 31 10.77 1.93 -35.81
C PRO A 31 11.01 1.55 -34.36
N LEU A 32 10.18 2.05 -33.46
CA LEU A 32 10.14 1.65 -32.05
C LEU A 32 9.10 0.54 -31.88
N VAL A 33 9.53 -0.57 -31.33
CA VAL A 33 8.69 -1.77 -31.18
C VAL A 33 8.06 -1.83 -29.79
N SER A 34 8.88 -1.70 -28.76
CA SER A 34 8.39 -1.70 -27.39
C SER A 34 9.37 -1.00 -26.44
N LEU A 35 8.83 -0.51 -25.34
CA LEU A 35 9.59 0.00 -24.21
C LEU A 35 9.13 -0.71 -22.95
N SER A 36 10.05 -1.28 -22.19
CA SER A 36 9.78 -1.77 -20.85
C SER A 36 10.64 -1.02 -19.84
N TYR A 37 10.13 -0.87 -18.63
CA TYR A 37 10.85 -0.17 -17.56
C TYR A 37 10.54 -0.74 -16.20
N ASN A 38 11.56 -0.71 -15.33
CA ASN A 38 11.46 -1.04 -13.92
C ASN A 38 12.00 0.12 -13.10
N LEU A 39 11.30 0.44 -12.03
CA LEU A 39 11.74 1.42 -11.03
C LEU A 39 11.96 0.73 -9.71
N THR A 40 13.12 0.98 -9.12
CA THR A 40 13.51 0.43 -7.82
C THR A 40 13.94 1.54 -6.87
N SER A 41 13.75 1.32 -5.58
CA SER A 41 14.33 2.09 -4.49
C SER A 41 15.00 1.13 -3.52
N ASP A 42 16.24 1.36 -3.13
CA ASP A 42 17.04 0.44 -2.28
C ASP A 42 16.99 -1.02 -2.77
N ALA A 43 17.08 -1.23 -4.12
CA ALA A 43 16.94 -2.52 -4.81
C ALA A 43 15.54 -3.16 -4.79
N ASN A 44 14.55 -2.54 -4.15
CA ASN A 44 13.17 -3.02 -4.14
C ASN A 44 12.37 -2.37 -5.28
N MET A 45 11.67 -3.18 -6.06
CA MET A 45 10.90 -2.71 -7.21
C MET A 45 9.54 -2.21 -6.77
N PHE A 46 9.16 -1.00 -7.20
CA PHE A 46 7.85 -0.40 -6.94
C PHE A 46 7.02 -0.12 -8.19
N LEU A 47 7.65 -0.15 -9.37
CA LEU A 47 6.93 -0.03 -10.63
C LEU A 47 7.62 -0.89 -11.70
N SER A 48 6.83 -1.66 -12.42
CA SER A 48 7.28 -2.43 -13.59
C SER A 48 6.19 -2.38 -14.64
N ALA A 49 6.54 -1.95 -15.84
CA ALA A 49 5.59 -1.89 -16.94
C ALA A 49 6.27 -2.09 -18.30
N ALA A 50 5.44 -2.44 -19.29
CA ALA A 50 5.84 -2.49 -20.68
C ALA A 50 4.77 -1.80 -21.53
N ALA A 51 5.21 -0.92 -22.42
CA ALA A 51 4.36 -0.29 -23.40
C ALA A 51 4.76 -0.79 -24.80
N ILE A 52 3.78 -1.21 -25.58
CA ILE A 52 3.99 -1.51 -27.01
C ILE A 52 3.78 -0.18 -27.73
N THR A 53 4.86 0.37 -28.25
CA THR A 53 4.83 1.61 -29.02
C THR A 53 5.05 1.28 -30.49
N LEU A 54 4.00 1.22 -31.25
CA LEU A 54 4.11 1.13 -32.73
C LEU A 54 4.27 2.54 -33.29
N THR A 55 5.44 3.13 -33.16
CA THR A 55 5.77 4.46 -33.68
C THR A 55 7.16 4.46 -34.29
N THR A 56 7.47 5.49 -35.03
CA THR A 56 8.74 5.61 -35.76
C THR A 56 9.36 6.97 -35.49
N VAL A 57 10.65 6.98 -35.16
CA VAL A 57 11.44 8.20 -35.08
C VAL A 57 11.96 8.53 -36.48
N PRO A 58 11.61 9.68 -37.07
CA PRO A 58 12.09 10.04 -38.41
C PRO A 58 13.60 10.11 -38.51
N ALA A 59 14.13 10.01 -39.73
CA ALA A 59 15.54 10.11 -40.00
C ALA A 59 16.10 11.46 -39.52
N ASN A 60 17.30 11.44 -38.94
CA ASN A 60 18.03 12.63 -38.44
C ASN A 60 17.18 13.50 -37.49
N SER A 61 16.37 12.90 -36.66
CA SER A 61 15.46 13.62 -35.76
C SER A 61 15.52 13.13 -34.35
N LYS A 62 14.96 13.93 -33.41
CA LYS A 62 14.73 13.58 -32.02
C LYS A 62 13.23 13.62 -31.73
N GLU A 63 12.75 12.62 -31.03
CA GLU A 63 11.37 12.53 -30.59
C GLU A 63 11.31 12.29 -29.09
N VAL A 64 10.34 12.94 -28.43
CA VAL A 64 10.10 12.75 -26.99
C VAL A 64 8.81 11.94 -26.82
N PHE A 65 8.93 10.80 -26.19
CA PHE A 65 7.81 9.94 -25.85
C PHE A 65 7.41 10.18 -24.40
N VAL A 66 6.12 10.44 -24.21
CA VAL A 66 5.54 10.60 -22.87
C VAL A 66 4.83 9.31 -22.51
N LEU A 67 5.32 8.66 -21.47
CA LEU A 67 4.71 7.46 -20.90
C LEU A 67 4.02 7.84 -19.59
N GLN A 68 2.85 7.27 -19.36
CA GLN A 68 2.09 7.51 -18.17
C GLN A 68 1.72 6.17 -17.52
N ASP A 69 1.98 6.06 -16.22
CA ASP A 69 1.64 4.87 -15.45
C ASP A 69 1.26 5.24 -14.01
N LYS A 70 0.73 4.28 -13.27
CA LYS A 70 0.32 4.45 -11.89
C LYS A 70 1.29 3.79 -10.94
N ILE A 71 1.88 4.57 -10.04
CA ILE A 71 2.61 4.03 -8.91
C ILE A 71 1.61 3.80 -7.78
N ILE A 72 1.34 2.55 -7.47
CA ILE A 72 0.53 2.15 -6.33
C ILE A 72 1.33 2.41 -5.06
N TYR A 73 0.78 3.18 -4.14
CA TYR A 73 1.49 3.58 -2.91
C TYR A 73 1.92 2.39 -2.06
N GLU A 74 1.13 1.32 -2.02
CA GLU A 74 1.51 0.09 -1.34
C GLU A 74 2.86 -0.45 -1.81
N ARG A 75 3.03 -0.60 -3.14
CA ARG A 75 4.29 -1.08 -3.71
C ARG A 75 5.44 -0.15 -3.41
N LEU A 76 5.18 1.15 -3.46
CA LEU A 76 6.16 2.17 -3.12
C LEU A 76 6.59 2.09 -1.66
N LEU A 77 5.64 1.97 -0.72
CA LEU A 77 5.91 1.86 0.71
C LEU A 77 6.66 0.57 1.07
N ARG A 78 6.31 -0.55 0.44
CA ARG A 78 7.06 -1.80 0.58
C ARG A 78 8.51 -1.63 0.11
N ALA A 79 8.72 -1.01 -1.05
CA ALA A 79 10.06 -0.76 -1.59
C ALA A 79 10.89 0.16 -0.68
N LEU A 80 10.26 1.06 0.05
CA LEU A 80 10.89 1.96 1.01
C LEU A 80 11.10 1.35 2.40
N ASN A 81 10.71 0.10 2.64
CA ASN A 81 10.73 -0.54 3.95
C ASN A 81 10.06 0.31 5.04
N GLY A 82 8.95 0.97 4.71
CA GLY A 82 8.22 1.84 5.63
C GLY A 82 8.90 3.19 5.94
N LYS A 83 10.02 3.51 5.30
CA LYS A 83 10.63 4.84 5.44
C LYS A 83 9.79 5.86 4.68
N ALA A 84 9.00 6.63 5.41
CA ALA A 84 8.23 7.73 4.84
C ALA A 84 9.14 8.94 4.61
N GLY A 85 9.05 9.54 3.42
CA GLY A 85 9.73 10.78 3.09
C GLY A 85 9.13 11.39 1.84
N LEU A 86 9.10 12.73 1.76
CA LEU A 86 8.63 13.43 0.56
C LEU A 86 9.56 13.23 -0.64
N THR A 87 10.78 12.72 -0.41
CA THR A 87 11.80 12.52 -1.46
C THR A 87 12.30 11.09 -1.43
N ILE A 88 12.13 10.39 -2.54
CA ILE A 88 12.43 8.97 -2.70
C ILE A 88 13.54 8.82 -3.74
N PRO A 89 14.69 8.24 -3.38
CA PRO A 89 15.69 7.89 -4.38
C PRO A 89 15.17 6.77 -5.26
N TYR A 90 15.38 6.85 -6.56
CA TYR A 90 15.03 5.79 -7.49
C TYR A 90 16.14 5.46 -8.47
N GLU A 91 16.15 4.21 -8.92
CA GLU A 91 16.88 3.73 -10.09
C GLU A 91 15.86 3.25 -11.13
N ALA A 92 16.06 3.64 -12.38
CA ALA A 92 15.23 3.24 -13.52
C ALA A 92 16.08 2.40 -14.49
N ASP A 93 15.63 1.17 -14.76
CA ASP A 93 16.15 0.31 -15.83
C ASP A 93 15.11 0.27 -16.96
N LEU A 94 15.41 0.96 -18.06
CA LEU A 94 14.55 1.00 -19.24
C LEU A 94 15.17 0.14 -20.35
N ARG A 95 14.33 -0.52 -21.13
CA ARG A 95 14.72 -1.38 -22.24
C ARG A 95 13.88 -1.00 -23.45
N LEU A 96 14.52 -0.33 -24.39
CA LEU A 96 13.91 0.06 -25.65
C LEU A 96 14.26 -0.99 -26.73
N TRP A 97 13.24 -1.51 -27.40
CA TRP A 97 13.42 -2.38 -28.55
C TRP A 97 13.13 -1.59 -29.83
N VAL A 98 14.10 -1.57 -30.72
CA VAL A 98 14.03 -0.90 -32.01
C VAL A 98 14.24 -1.91 -33.14
N ASP A 99 13.57 -1.72 -34.26
CA ASP A 99 13.84 -2.48 -35.48
C ASP A 99 14.80 -1.63 -36.32
N ALA A 100 16.10 -1.91 -36.16
CA ALA A 100 17.14 -1.12 -36.79
C ALA A 100 17.37 -1.60 -38.24
N PRO A 101 17.49 -0.68 -39.22
CA PRO A 101 17.88 -1.04 -40.58
C PRO A 101 19.14 -1.91 -40.55
N ASP A 102 19.16 -2.97 -41.34
CA ASP A 102 20.28 -3.92 -41.48
C ASP A 102 20.65 -4.76 -40.24
N ALA A 103 20.14 -4.43 -39.05
CA ALA A 103 20.43 -5.14 -37.81
C ALA A 103 19.22 -5.90 -37.21
N GLY A 104 18.01 -5.62 -37.71
CA GLY A 104 16.77 -6.18 -37.18
C GLY A 104 16.46 -5.69 -35.75
N LEU A 105 15.82 -6.53 -34.96
CA LEU A 105 15.36 -6.18 -33.63
C LEU A 105 16.53 -6.04 -32.63
N VAL A 106 16.82 -4.82 -32.20
CA VAL A 106 17.90 -4.47 -31.29
C VAL A 106 17.35 -4.00 -29.95
N LYS A 107 17.95 -4.44 -28.86
CA LYS A 107 17.62 -4.01 -27.49
C LYS A 107 18.61 -2.96 -27.03
N LEU A 108 18.10 -1.78 -26.68
CA LEU A 108 18.88 -0.66 -26.13
C LEU A 108 18.59 -0.56 -24.63
N PRO A 109 19.55 -0.92 -23.74
CA PRO A 109 19.40 -0.73 -22.31
C PRO A 109 19.68 0.74 -21.96
N LEU A 110 18.83 1.34 -21.16
CA LEU A 110 18.96 2.70 -20.63
C LEU A 110 18.86 2.64 -19.12
N LYS A 111 19.73 3.34 -18.42
CA LYS A 111 19.66 3.48 -16.96
C LYS A 111 19.53 4.95 -16.59
N SER A 112 18.74 5.23 -15.59
CA SER A 112 18.61 6.55 -15.00
C SER A 112 18.46 6.39 -13.50
N ALA A 113 18.90 7.41 -12.76
CA ALA A 113 18.69 7.47 -11.33
C ALA A 113 18.37 8.91 -10.93
N GLY A 114 17.64 9.09 -9.86
CA GLY A 114 17.25 10.40 -9.39
C GLY A 114 16.49 10.36 -8.08
N GLN A 115 15.80 11.44 -7.82
CA GLN A 115 14.93 11.56 -6.66
C GLN A 115 13.52 11.90 -7.13
N LEU A 116 12.54 11.16 -6.63
CA LEU A 116 11.12 11.46 -6.76
C LEU A 116 10.69 12.34 -5.62
N VAL A 117 10.03 13.43 -5.92
CA VAL A 117 9.33 14.23 -4.92
C VAL A 117 7.86 13.84 -5.01
N LEU A 118 7.34 13.26 -3.94
CA LEU A 118 5.91 12.98 -3.86
C LEU A 118 5.16 14.31 -3.85
N PRO A 119 4.10 14.47 -4.67
CA PRO A 119 3.24 15.63 -4.57
C PRO A 119 2.61 15.65 -3.17
N GLU A 120 2.34 16.85 -2.66
CA GLU A 120 1.55 16.98 -1.44
C GLU A 120 0.23 16.25 -1.63
N ALA A 121 -0.06 15.36 -0.70
CA ALA A 121 -1.28 14.59 -0.74
C ALA A 121 -2.48 15.52 -0.56
N PRO A 122 -3.62 15.27 -1.24
CA PRO A 122 -4.82 16.04 -1.01
C PRO A 122 -5.22 15.96 0.47
N GLU A 123 -5.51 17.12 1.06
CA GLU A 123 -6.01 17.19 2.42
C GLU A 123 -7.43 16.59 2.49
N VAL A 124 -7.64 15.65 3.38
CA VAL A 124 -8.97 15.11 3.67
C VAL A 124 -9.42 15.70 4.99
N ALA A 125 -10.44 16.55 4.94
CA ALA A 125 -11.04 17.14 6.14
C ALA A 125 -12.11 16.21 6.71
N VAL A 126 -11.95 15.79 7.95
CA VAL A 126 -12.96 15.06 8.70
C VAL A 126 -13.26 15.84 9.99
N GLY A 127 -14.38 16.52 10.02
CA GLY A 127 -14.72 17.45 11.09
C GLY A 127 -13.77 18.66 11.15
N GLU A 128 -13.24 18.98 12.34
CA GLU A 128 -12.28 20.08 12.54
C GLU A 128 -10.80 19.66 12.32
N LYS A 129 -10.53 18.39 12.03
CA LYS A 129 -9.17 17.86 11.82
C LYS A 129 -8.89 17.69 10.34
N VAL A 130 -7.71 18.14 9.91
CA VAL A 130 -7.18 17.94 8.56
C VAL A 130 -6.23 16.73 8.60
N TYR A 131 -6.49 15.74 7.77
CA TYR A 131 -5.63 14.58 7.61
C TYR A 131 -4.93 14.67 6.24
N HIS A 132 -3.62 14.40 6.22
CA HIS A 132 -2.90 14.28 4.96
C HIS A 132 -3.19 12.90 4.34
N ALA A 133 -3.39 12.84 3.02
CA ALA A 133 -3.74 11.59 2.33
C ALA A 133 -2.67 10.49 2.48
N LEU A 134 -1.41 10.84 2.83
CA LEU A 134 -0.37 9.88 3.18
C LEU A 134 -0.61 9.16 4.51
N ASP A 135 -1.45 9.72 5.39
CA ASP A 135 -1.84 9.08 6.65
C ASP A 135 -2.98 8.06 6.45
N VAL A 136 -3.61 8.05 5.27
CA VAL A 136 -4.85 7.29 4.97
C VAL A 136 -4.78 6.64 3.58
N ILE A 137 -3.71 5.88 3.31
CA ILE A 137 -3.64 5.10 2.07
C ILE A 137 -4.46 3.83 2.25
N PHE A 138 -5.55 3.71 1.48
CA PHE A 138 -6.29 2.44 1.41
C PHE A 138 -5.59 1.47 0.48
N VAL A 139 -5.07 0.41 1.06
CA VAL A 139 -4.55 -0.75 0.36
C VAL A 139 -5.32 -1.97 0.84
N PRO A 140 -6.04 -2.65 -0.04
CA PRO A 140 -6.83 -3.80 0.37
C PRO A 140 -5.94 -5.01 0.70
N THR A 141 -6.02 -5.52 1.93
CA THR A 141 -5.38 -6.79 2.31
C THR A 141 -5.92 -7.93 1.43
N PRO A 142 -5.07 -8.76 0.78
CA PRO A 142 -5.53 -9.94 0.04
C PRO A 142 -6.42 -10.85 0.89
N GLN A 143 -7.42 -11.49 0.27
CA GLN A 143 -8.44 -12.22 1.02
C GLN A 143 -7.89 -13.42 1.81
N ASP A 144 -6.93 -14.13 1.25
CA ASP A 144 -6.23 -15.24 1.90
C ASP A 144 -5.39 -14.77 3.10
N VAL A 145 -4.80 -13.57 2.99
CA VAL A 145 -4.10 -12.91 4.11
C VAL A 145 -5.08 -12.52 5.21
N VAL A 146 -6.25 -11.94 4.86
CA VAL A 146 -7.33 -11.65 5.83
C VAL A 146 -7.73 -12.90 6.59
N GLU A 147 -7.95 -14.00 5.87
CA GLU A 147 -8.33 -15.27 6.49
C GLU A 147 -7.23 -15.78 7.43
N LYS A 148 -5.97 -15.64 7.02
CA LYS A 148 -4.83 -16.05 7.85
C LYS A 148 -4.65 -15.17 9.09
N MET A 149 -4.88 -13.88 8.98
CA MET A 149 -4.89 -12.96 10.13
C MET A 149 -5.92 -13.40 11.19
N LEU A 150 -7.16 -13.60 10.76
CA LEU A 150 -8.26 -13.99 11.65
C LEU A 150 -8.06 -15.39 12.27
N GLU A 151 -7.47 -16.33 11.51
CA GLU A 151 -7.05 -17.64 12.01
C GLU A 151 -5.97 -17.52 13.09
N LEU A 152 -4.91 -16.75 12.82
CA LEU A 152 -3.80 -16.57 13.76
C LEU A 152 -4.23 -15.84 15.04
N ALA A 153 -5.18 -14.90 14.92
CA ALA A 153 -5.79 -14.24 16.07
C ALA A 153 -6.76 -15.16 16.84
N GLU A 154 -6.98 -16.40 16.37
CA GLU A 154 -7.92 -17.36 16.95
C GLU A 154 -9.29 -16.75 17.24
N VAL A 155 -9.84 -16.06 16.24
CA VAL A 155 -11.14 -15.37 16.37
C VAL A 155 -12.24 -16.37 16.72
N LYS A 156 -13.07 -16.03 17.71
CA LYS A 156 -14.18 -16.85 18.20
C LYS A 156 -15.51 -16.11 18.09
N LYS A 157 -16.61 -16.83 18.16
CA LYS A 157 -17.96 -16.28 18.06
C LYS A 157 -18.25 -15.19 19.10
N ASP A 158 -17.70 -15.32 20.29
CA ASP A 158 -17.92 -14.38 21.39
C ASP A 158 -16.96 -13.20 21.38
N ASP A 159 -16.04 -13.11 20.42
CA ASP A 159 -15.14 -11.99 20.29
C ASP A 159 -15.85 -10.75 19.72
N LEU A 160 -15.31 -9.60 20.12
CA LEU A 160 -15.55 -8.32 19.50
C LEU A 160 -14.29 -7.89 18.74
N VAL A 161 -14.39 -7.90 17.41
CA VAL A 161 -13.28 -7.52 16.52
C VAL A 161 -13.39 -6.04 16.17
N TYR A 162 -12.30 -5.29 16.36
CA TYR A 162 -12.17 -3.91 15.87
C TYR A 162 -11.14 -3.87 14.75
N ASP A 163 -11.53 -3.28 13.62
CA ASP A 163 -10.65 -3.06 12.47
C ASP A 163 -10.36 -1.56 12.34
N LEU A 164 -9.10 -1.17 12.56
CA LEU A 164 -8.68 0.22 12.62
C LEU A 164 -8.09 0.65 11.27
N GLY A 165 -8.84 1.48 10.54
CA GLY A 165 -8.59 1.76 9.13
C GLY A 165 -9.20 0.66 8.26
N CYS A 166 -10.51 0.45 8.39
CA CYS A 166 -11.16 -0.75 7.84
C CYS A 166 -11.29 -0.77 6.31
N GLY A 167 -11.01 0.34 5.65
CA GLY A 167 -11.10 0.44 4.20
C GLY A 167 -12.47 0.02 3.69
N ASP A 168 -12.53 -0.98 2.82
CA ASP A 168 -13.78 -1.53 2.26
C ASP A 168 -14.52 -2.52 3.20
N GLY A 169 -14.04 -2.68 4.43
CA GLY A 169 -14.67 -3.52 5.45
C GLY A 169 -14.45 -5.02 5.29
N ARG A 170 -13.56 -5.46 4.40
CA ARG A 170 -13.35 -6.89 4.11
C ARG A 170 -12.98 -7.73 5.32
N ILE A 171 -12.19 -7.19 6.25
CA ILE A 171 -11.75 -7.92 7.46
C ILE A 171 -12.95 -8.13 8.40
N VAL A 172 -13.71 -7.08 8.72
CA VAL A 172 -14.88 -7.20 9.61
C VAL A 172 -15.99 -8.04 9.02
N VAL A 173 -16.21 -7.96 7.71
CA VAL A 173 -17.16 -8.80 6.98
C VAL A 173 -16.74 -10.27 7.03
N THR A 174 -15.45 -10.55 6.81
CA THR A 174 -14.91 -11.92 6.88
C THR A 174 -15.00 -12.48 8.30
N ALA A 175 -14.66 -11.68 9.31
CA ALA A 175 -14.77 -12.07 10.71
C ALA A 175 -16.22 -12.48 11.08
N ALA A 176 -17.18 -11.63 10.74
CA ALA A 176 -18.60 -11.91 11.01
C ALA A 176 -19.11 -13.15 10.24
N LYS A 177 -18.76 -13.25 8.95
CA LYS A 177 -19.24 -14.34 8.08
C LYS A 177 -18.64 -15.70 8.46
N LYS A 178 -17.34 -15.74 8.77
CA LYS A 178 -16.62 -17.00 9.00
C LYS A 178 -16.74 -17.50 10.45
N TYR A 179 -16.74 -16.55 11.40
CA TYR A 179 -16.72 -16.89 12.83
C TYR A 179 -18.01 -16.56 13.58
N GLY A 180 -18.91 -15.78 12.97
CA GLY A 180 -20.17 -15.38 13.61
C GLY A 180 -19.99 -14.41 14.77
N CYS A 181 -18.85 -13.73 14.84
CA CYS A 181 -18.51 -12.76 15.88
C CYS A 181 -19.04 -11.36 15.53
N LYS A 182 -19.13 -10.49 16.53
CA LYS A 182 -19.39 -9.07 16.33
C LYS A 182 -18.11 -8.37 15.87
N ALA A 183 -18.26 -7.43 14.92
CA ALA A 183 -17.13 -6.66 14.42
C ALA A 183 -17.51 -5.19 14.18
N VAL A 184 -16.55 -4.30 14.41
CA VAL A 184 -16.70 -2.86 14.16
C VAL A 184 -15.52 -2.39 13.32
N GLY A 185 -15.83 -1.83 12.15
CA GLY A 185 -14.86 -1.18 11.28
C GLY A 185 -14.86 0.33 11.49
N TYR A 186 -13.67 0.91 11.61
CA TYR A 186 -13.47 2.34 11.74
C TYR A 186 -12.61 2.86 10.60
N ASP A 187 -13.07 3.90 9.94
CA ASP A 187 -12.29 4.62 8.93
C ASP A 187 -12.61 6.12 9.00
N VAL A 188 -11.75 6.96 8.47
CA VAL A 188 -11.99 8.41 8.36
C VAL A 188 -12.51 8.80 6.97
N ASP A 189 -12.21 7.98 5.95
CA ASP A 189 -12.56 8.25 4.58
C ASP A 189 -14.03 7.91 4.29
N PRO A 190 -14.87 8.88 3.91
CA PRO A 190 -16.29 8.64 3.62
C PRO A 190 -16.52 7.69 2.43
N GLU A 191 -15.58 7.60 1.46
CA GLU A 191 -15.69 6.64 0.36
C GLU A 191 -15.48 5.21 0.87
N ARG A 192 -14.48 4.99 1.74
CA ARG A 192 -14.24 3.69 2.37
C ARG A 192 -15.42 3.27 3.24
N ILE A 193 -15.99 4.19 4.01
CA ILE A 193 -17.22 3.95 4.78
C ILE A 193 -18.37 3.49 3.89
N LYS A 194 -18.57 4.16 2.76
CA LYS A 194 -19.59 3.77 1.79
C LYS A 194 -19.37 2.36 1.26
N GLU A 195 -18.16 2.05 0.79
CA GLU A 195 -17.82 0.72 0.27
C GLU A 195 -17.95 -0.37 1.34
N SER A 196 -17.55 -0.08 2.57
CA SER A 196 -17.73 -0.99 3.70
C SER A 196 -19.20 -1.32 3.94
N LEU A 197 -20.07 -0.31 3.93
CA LEU A 197 -21.52 -0.51 4.11
C LEU A 197 -22.13 -1.31 2.95
N GLU A 198 -21.71 -1.06 1.72
CA GLU A 198 -22.14 -1.85 0.56
C GLU A 198 -21.70 -3.32 0.69
N ASN A 199 -20.51 -3.59 1.21
CA ASN A 199 -20.03 -4.94 1.47
C ASN A 199 -20.80 -5.60 2.62
N VAL A 200 -21.09 -4.89 3.70
CA VAL A 200 -21.93 -5.40 4.82
C VAL A 200 -23.32 -5.83 4.32
N GLU A 201 -23.95 -5.02 3.48
CA GLU A 201 -25.25 -5.34 2.87
C GLU A 201 -25.14 -6.53 1.91
N LYS A 202 -24.16 -6.50 1.00
CA LYS A 202 -23.92 -7.57 0.01
C LYS A 202 -23.75 -8.94 0.66
N TYR A 203 -23.02 -9.00 1.77
CA TYR A 203 -22.74 -10.24 2.48
C TYR A 203 -23.76 -10.55 3.59
N LYS A 204 -24.76 -9.69 3.80
CA LYS A 204 -25.85 -9.85 4.77
C LYS A 204 -25.38 -10.08 6.21
N VAL A 205 -24.40 -9.32 6.63
CA VAL A 205 -23.81 -9.40 7.98
C VAL A 205 -24.12 -8.18 8.87
N GLY A 206 -25.10 -7.37 8.50
CA GLY A 206 -25.47 -6.14 9.21
C GLY A 206 -25.90 -6.32 10.67
N ASP A 207 -26.33 -7.53 11.07
CA ASP A 207 -26.64 -7.82 12.47
C ASP A 207 -25.38 -8.00 13.34
N LEU A 208 -24.21 -8.23 12.73
CA LEU A 208 -22.94 -8.50 13.39
C LEU A 208 -21.90 -7.40 13.16
N VAL A 209 -21.99 -6.68 12.05
CA VAL A 209 -21.00 -5.69 11.64
C VAL A 209 -21.55 -4.28 11.76
N THR A 210 -20.78 -3.41 12.39
CA THR A 210 -21.01 -1.96 12.45
C THR A 210 -19.87 -1.23 11.80
N ILE A 211 -20.14 -0.25 10.93
CA ILE A 211 -19.14 0.62 10.30
C ILE A 211 -19.31 2.03 10.86
N GLN A 212 -18.22 2.67 11.25
CA GLN A 212 -18.23 4.01 11.84
C GLN A 212 -17.16 4.90 11.23
N GLN A 213 -17.57 6.08 10.79
CA GLN A 213 -16.62 7.12 10.37
C GLN A 213 -16.05 7.79 11.62
N LYS A 214 -14.82 7.42 12.00
CA LYS A 214 -14.13 7.95 13.20
C LYS A 214 -12.61 7.93 13.06
N ASP A 215 -11.98 8.90 13.72
CA ASP A 215 -10.54 8.90 13.92
C ASP A 215 -10.14 7.81 14.94
N ILE A 216 -9.37 6.85 14.51
CA ILE A 216 -8.92 5.70 15.31
C ILE A 216 -8.11 6.11 16.55
N PHE A 217 -7.45 7.27 16.53
CA PHE A 217 -6.67 7.77 17.66
C PHE A 217 -7.52 8.37 18.78
N THR A 218 -8.84 8.50 18.58
CA THR A 218 -9.78 9.03 19.59
C THR A 218 -10.63 7.94 20.22
N LEU A 219 -10.46 6.67 19.82
CA LEU A 219 -11.30 5.56 20.26
C LEU A 219 -10.89 5.01 21.63
N ASP A 220 -11.87 4.54 22.38
CA ASP A 220 -11.66 3.61 23.48
C ASP A 220 -11.66 2.16 22.93
N LEU A 221 -10.50 1.54 22.95
CA LEU A 221 -10.31 0.18 22.45
C LEU A 221 -10.53 -0.90 23.53
N SER A 222 -10.78 -0.52 24.78
CA SER A 222 -10.81 -1.43 25.95
C SER A 222 -11.83 -2.57 25.85
N GLN A 223 -12.83 -2.45 24.98
CA GLN A 223 -13.85 -3.49 24.81
C GLN A 223 -13.48 -4.54 23.77
N ALA A 224 -12.48 -4.28 22.92
CA ALA A 224 -12.12 -5.20 21.85
C ALA A 224 -11.42 -6.47 22.41
N ASN A 225 -11.76 -7.61 21.83
CA ASN A 225 -11.05 -8.87 22.05
C ASN A 225 -9.97 -9.07 21.00
N VAL A 226 -10.19 -8.56 19.78
CA VAL A 226 -9.26 -8.61 18.67
C VAL A 226 -9.19 -7.24 18.00
N ILE A 227 -7.98 -6.75 17.76
CA ILE A 227 -7.70 -5.56 16.95
C ILE A 227 -6.99 -6.00 15.67
N THR A 228 -7.48 -5.57 14.53
CA THR A 228 -6.83 -5.77 13.23
C THR A 228 -6.26 -4.46 12.72
N LEU A 229 -5.04 -4.51 12.14
CA LEU A 229 -4.29 -3.37 11.67
C LEU A 229 -3.71 -3.65 10.28
N TYR A 230 -3.85 -2.69 9.40
CA TYR A 230 -3.01 -2.56 8.21
C TYR A 230 -2.69 -1.08 8.00
N LEU A 231 -1.83 -0.57 8.87
CA LEU A 231 -1.49 0.84 8.97
C LEU A 231 0.02 1.01 8.86
N LEU A 232 0.45 2.21 8.50
CA LEU A 232 1.89 2.54 8.48
C LEU A 232 2.53 2.33 9.86
N PRO A 233 3.82 1.96 9.93
CA PRO A 233 4.53 1.70 11.19
C PRO A 233 4.39 2.83 12.21
N SER A 234 4.47 4.09 11.77
CA SER A 234 4.30 5.26 12.64
C SER A 234 2.91 5.36 13.29
N LEU A 235 1.87 4.93 12.55
CA LEU A 235 0.50 4.91 13.06
C LEU A 235 0.29 3.75 14.05
N ASN A 236 0.90 2.58 13.79
CA ASN A 236 0.90 1.47 14.71
C ASN A 236 1.54 1.88 16.06
N VAL A 237 2.69 2.55 16.02
CA VAL A 237 3.35 3.08 17.22
C VAL A 237 2.48 4.09 17.96
N LYS A 238 1.82 5.00 17.23
CA LYS A 238 0.91 6.01 17.82
C LYS A 238 -0.30 5.40 18.53
N LEU A 239 -0.71 4.19 18.15
CA LEU A 239 -1.81 3.45 18.80
C LEU A 239 -1.39 2.74 20.11
N ILE A 240 -0.10 2.55 20.38
CA ILE A 240 0.38 1.80 21.55
C ILE A 240 -0.30 2.24 22.86
N PRO A 241 -0.43 3.55 23.20
CA PRO A 241 -1.06 3.98 24.44
C PRO A 241 -2.53 3.55 24.59
N GLN A 242 -3.24 3.37 23.46
CA GLN A 242 -4.62 2.86 23.47
C GLN A 242 -4.65 1.32 23.55
N LEU A 243 -3.73 0.64 22.84
CA LEU A 243 -3.60 -0.81 22.87
C LEU A 243 -3.17 -1.35 24.24
N GLU A 244 -2.41 -0.58 25.02
CA GLU A 244 -2.05 -0.92 26.40
C GLU A 244 -3.24 -0.97 27.37
N LYS A 245 -4.37 -0.35 26.99
CA LYS A 245 -5.61 -0.37 27.79
C LYS A 245 -6.50 -1.58 27.50
N LEU A 246 -6.10 -2.43 26.56
CA LEU A 246 -6.82 -3.66 26.25
C LEU A 246 -6.81 -4.63 27.43
N LYS A 247 -7.85 -5.43 27.53
CA LYS A 247 -7.94 -6.49 28.55
C LYS A 247 -6.83 -7.52 28.33
N PRO A 248 -6.24 -8.08 29.40
CA PRO A 248 -5.32 -9.19 29.27
C PRO A 248 -5.91 -10.32 28.42
N GLY A 249 -5.12 -10.83 27.49
CA GLY A 249 -5.54 -11.85 26.52
C GLY A 249 -6.21 -11.31 25.26
N SER A 250 -6.44 -10.00 25.13
CA SER A 250 -6.82 -9.41 23.85
C SER A 250 -5.69 -9.55 22.83
N ARG A 251 -6.03 -9.78 21.56
CA ARG A 251 -5.09 -10.05 20.47
C ARG A 251 -5.04 -8.85 19.54
N ILE A 252 -3.84 -8.45 19.13
CA ILE A 252 -3.59 -7.43 18.11
C ILE A 252 -2.90 -8.13 16.96
N ILE A 253 -3.43 -7.98 15.76
CA ILE A 253 -2.85 -8.60 14.58
C ILE A 253 -2.65 -7.55 13.48
N SER A 254 -1.44 -7.48 12.93
CA SER A 254 -1.06 -6.50 11.91
C SER A 254 -0.56 -7.18 10.66
N HIS A 255 -0.97 -6.64 9.53
CA HIS A 255 -0.53 -7.01 8.20
C HIS A 255 0.68 -6.15 7.79
N ASP A 256 1.75 -6.78 7.33
CA ASP A 256 3.01 -6.25 6.81
C ASP A 256 3.81 -5.29 7.72
N PHE A 257 3.19 -4.62 8.67
CA PHE A 257 3.85 -3.63 9.49
C PHE A 257 3.83 -3.97 10.98
N ALA A 258 5.02 -4.03 11.57
CA ALA A 258 5.18 -4.24 13.01
C ALA A 258 4.87 -2.96 13.81
N MET A 259 4.78 -3.11 15.13
CA MET A 259 4.83 -2.01 16.10
C MET A 259 6.27 -1.90 16.62
N GLU A 260 6.98 -0.84 16.22
CA GLU A 260 8.33 -0.58 16.70
C GLU A 260 8.34 -0.42 18.23
N GLY A 261 9.30 -1.06 18.88
CA GLY A 261 9.44 -1.05 20.34
C GLY A 261 8.54 -2.05 21.08
N VAL A 262 7.77 -2.87 20.37
CA VAL A 262 6.93 -3.92 20.96
C VAL A 262 7.21 -5.25 20.29
N LYS A 263 7.76 -6.20 21.06
CA LYS A 263 8.09 -7.52 20.55
C LYS A 263 6.82 -8.31 20.21
N PRO A 264 6.66 -8.80 18.97
CA PRO A 264 5.54 -9.68 18.63
C PRO A 264 5.67 -11.05 19.28
N ASP A 265 4.54 -11.65 19.67
CA ASP A 265 4.47 -13.01 20.18
C ASP A 265 4.64 -14.02 19.05
N LYS A 266 4.18 -13.68 17.86
CA LYS A 266 4.28 -14.53 16.67
C LYS A 266 4.43 -13.68 15.41
N VAL A 267 5.25 -14.18 14.48
CA VAL A 267 5.41 -13.63 13.13
C VAL A 267 5.23 -14.78 12.14
N VAL A 268 4.41 -14.57 11.14
CA VAL A 268 4.15 -15.57 10.09
C VAL A 268 4.24 -14.87 8.73
N THR A 269 4.97 -15.48 7.81
CA THR A 269 5.08 -15.05 6.42
C THR A 269 4.34 -16.03 5.52
N LEU A 270 3.61 -15.53 4.54
CA LEU A 270 2.94 -16.34 3.51
C LEU A 270 3.01 -15.63 2.16
N THR A 271 3.06 -16.40 1.09
CA THR A 271 2.86 -15.89 -0.27
C THR A 271 1.38 -15.94 -0.59
N SER A 272 0.77 -14.80 -0.90
CA SER A 272 -0.64 -14.73 -1.25
C SER A 272 -0.88 -15.31 -2.66
N GLU A 273 -1.94 -16.11 -2.79
CA GLU A 273 -2.40 -16.63 -4.09
C GLU A 273 -3.10 -15.56 -4.93
N HIS A 274 -3.50 -14.42 -4.32
CA HIS A 274 -4.24 -13.37 -5.00
C HIS A 274 -3.34 -12.38 -5.75
N ASP A 275 -2.15 -12.09 -5.21
CA ASP A 275 -1.23 -11.12 -5.81
C ASP A 275 0.18 -11.68 -6.06
N ASN A 276 0.44 -12.94 -5.69
CA ASN A 276 1.74 -13.63 -5.78
C ASN A 276 2.87 -12.88 -5.06
N THR A 277 2.55 -12.14 -4.01
CA THR A 277 3.54 -11.43 -3.17
C THR A 277 3.63 -12.04 -1.78
N GLU A 278 4.77 -11.85 -1.13
CA GLU A 278 5.00 -12.28 0.24
C GLU A 278 4.44 -11.24 1.21
N HIS A 279 3.65 -11.69 2.19
CA HIS A 279 3.06 -10.90 3.25
C HIS A 279 3.50 -11.39 4.60
N THR A 280 3.73 -10.48 5.52
CA THR A 280 4.09 -10.79 6.91
C THR A 280 2.96 -10.41 7.85
N ILE A 281 2.59 -11.32 8.73
CA ILE A 281 1.56 -11.11 9.74
C ILE A 281 2.22 -11.13 11.12
N TYR A 282 1.96 -10.10 11.91
CA TYR A 282 2.46 -9.94 13.27
C TYR A 282 1.32 -10.10 14.26
N LEU A 283 1.54 -10.86 15.34
CA LEU A 283 0.57 -11.05 16.41
C LEU A 283 1.16 -10.63 17.76
N TRP A 284 0.40 -9.88 18.51
CA TRP A 284 0.67 -9.52 19.91
C TRP A 284 -0.54 -9.87 20.77
N THR A 285 -0.27 -10.18 22.04
CA THR A 285 -1.30 -10.41 23.07
C THR A 285 -1.12 -9.39 24.19
N ALA A 286 -2.20 -8.77 24.63
CA ALA A 286 -2.15 -7.87 25.77
C ALA A 286 -1.91 -8.63 27.10
N PRO A 287 -1.08 -8.11 28.02
CA PRO A 287 -0.35 -6.85 27.97
C PRO A 287 0.84 -6.90 27.00
N LEU A 288 1.11 -5.80 26.33
CA LEU A 288 2.18 -5.69 25.32
C LEU A 288 3.57 -5.85 25.94
N ASN A 289 4.42 -6.65 25.30
CA ASN A 289 5.81 -6.86 25.71
C ASN A 289 6.73 -5.80 25.05
N LYS A 290 7.04 -4.73 25.79
CA LYS A 290 7.93 -3.67 25.29
C LYS A 290 9.38 -4.11 25.26
N GLU A 291 10.09 -3.72 24.21
CA GLU A 291 11.53 -3.94 24.10
C GLU A 291 12.30 -3.03 25.07
N PRO A 292 13.40 -3.52 25.70
CA PRO A 292 14.20 -2.70 26.60
C PRO A 292 14.81 -1.50 25.88
N GLY A 293 14.62 -0.30 26.40
CA GLY A 293 15.21 0.94 25.87
C GLY A 293 14.32 1.75 24.95
N THR A 294 13.08 1.35 24.72
CA THR A 294 12.11 2.19 23.99
C THR A 294 11.72 3.36 24.88
N PRO A 295 11.99 4.63 24.47
CA PRO A 295 11.54 5.80 25.24
C PRO A 295 10.02 5.74 25.36
N GLY A 296 9.50 5.93 26.59
CA GLY A 296 8.07 6.07 26.77
C GLY A 296 7.58 7.25 25.95
N ILE A 297 6.64 7.01 25.04
CA ILE A 297 5.91 8.07 24.34
C ILE A 297 5.06 8.74 25.41
N GLN A 298 5.48 9.95 25.83
CA GLN A 298 4.72 10.83 26.71
C GLN A 298 3.67 11.58 25.93
#